data_7470a6b7c00ade3f8c11818190f740d3
#
_entry.id   7470a6b7c00ade3f8c11818190f740d3
#
_cell.length_a   1.000
_cell.length_b   1.000
_cell.length_c   1.000
_cell.angle_alpha   90.00
_cell.angle_beta   90.00
_cell.angle_gamma   90.00
#
_symmetry.space_group_name_H-M   'P 1'
#
loop_
_entity.id
_entity.type
_entity.pdbx_description
1 polymer ?
#
loop_
_entity_poly.entity_id
_entity_poly.type
_entity_poly.pdbx_seq_one_letter_code
_entity_poly.pdbx_strand_id
1 'polypeptide(L)' 'GLGDVYKRQVRIVHGKGSGVLRNAVHNYLKRQKHVKSFRLGTFGEGDYGVTIAEFKD' A
#
# COMPACT_ATOMS: atom_id res chain seq x y z
N GLY A 1 -5.24 9.71 19.75
CA GLY A 1 -5.04 11.14 19.62
C GLY A 1 -5.24 11.64 18.23
N LEU A 2 -4.90 12.89 18.04
CA LEU A 2 -5.07 13.49 16.73
C LEU A 2 -4.22 12.81 15.67
N GLY A 3 -3.08 12.29 16.05
CA GLY A 3 -2.23 11.58 15.13
C GLY A 3 -2.90 10.38 14.51
N ASP A 4 -3.79 9.75 15.25
CA ASP A 4 -4.49 8.58 14.76
C ASP A 4 -5.49 8.92 13.67
N VAL A 5 -6.00 10.12 13.69
CA VAL A 5 -6.98 10.59 12.72
C VAL A 5 -6.31 10.81 11.37
N TYR A 6 -5.05 11.13 11.39
CA TYR A 6 -4.32 11.49 10.17
C TYR A 6 -3.33 10.42 9.77
N LYS A 7 -3.76 9.19 9.81
CA LYS A 7 -2.91 8.10 9.32
C LYS A 7 -2.55 8.37 7.88
N ARG A 8 -1.26 8.30 7.60
CA ARG A 8 -0.80 8.47 6.24
C ARG A 8 -1.07 7.21 5.46
N GLN A 9 -1.85 7.35 4.46
CA GLN A 9 -2.16 6.25 3.55
C GLN A 9 -1.80 6.67 2.15
N VAL A 10 -1.13 5.78 1.45
CA VAL A 10 -0.73 6.04 0.07
C VAL A 10 -1.28 4.93 -0.81
N ARG A 11 -1.84 5.32 -1.92
CA ARG A 11 -2.34 4.38 -2.91
C ARG A 11 -1.31 4.27 -4.03
N ILE A 12 -0.77 3.09 -4.21
CA ILE A 12 0.25 2.84 -5.21
C ILE A 12 -0.38 2.03 -6.34
N VAL A 13 -0.48 2.66 -7.50
CA VAL A 13 -1.07 2.01 -8.66
C VAL A 13 0.02 1.26 -9.42
N HIS A 14 -0.07 -0.05 -9.45
CA HIS A 14 0.89 -0.89 -10.15
C HIS A 14 0.26 -1.70 -11.29
N GLY A 15 -1.05 -1.63 -11.40
CA GLY A 15 -1.74 -2.34 -12.47
C GLY A 15 -2.01 -3.79 -12.13
N LYS A 16 -2.82 -4.43 -12.96
CA LYS A 16 -3.27 -5.80 -12.73
C LYS A 16 -2.50 -6.85 -13.53
N GLY A 17 -1.46 -6.47 -14.23
CA GLY A 17 -0.76 -7.37 -15.16
C GLY A 17 -0.29 -8.67 -14.54
N SER A 18 0.94 -9.07 -14.83
CA SER A 18 1.47 -10.37 -14.40
C SER A 18 1.74 -10.46 -12.89
N GLY A 19 1.66 -9.35 -12.19
CA GLY A 19 1.97 -9.31 -10.78
C GLY A 19 3.43 -9.01 -10.47
N VAL A 20 4.25 -8.86 -11.49
CA VAL A 20 5.66 -8.56 -11.29
C VAL A 20 5.86 -7.24 -10.56
N LEU A 21 5.19 -6.20 -11.04
CA LEU A 21 5.31 -4.89 -10.42
C LEU A 21 4.68 -4.89 -9.03
N ARG A 22 3.55 -5.54 -8.87
CA ARG A 22 2.91 -5.67 -7.57
C ARG A 22 3.85 -6.33 -6.56
N ASN A 23 4.49 -7.42 -6.95
CA ASN A 23 5.41 -8.12 -6.08
C ASN A 23 6.62 -7.26 -5.73
N ALA A 24 7.13 -6.50 -6.69
CA ALA A 24 8.24 -5.60 -6.46
C ALA A 24 7.87 -4.52 -5.44
N VAL A 25 6.67 -3.95 -5.58
CA VAL A 25 6.17 -2.95 -4.65
C VAL A 25 6.05 -3.54 -3.25
N HIS A 26 5.47 -4.73 -3.13
CA HIS A 26 5.28 -5.36 -1.84
C HIS A 26 6.62 -5.69 -1.18
N ASN A 27 7.60 -6.17 -1.95
CA ASN A 27 8.92 -6.45 -1.40
C ASN A 27 9.59 -5.18 -0.91
N TYR A 28 9.42 -4.10 -1.66
CA TYR A 28 9.96 -2.80 -1.26
C TYR A 28 9.32 -2.35 0.07
N LEU A 29 8.01 -2.43 0.17
CA LEU A 29 7.29 -1.98 1.35
C LEU A 29 7.66 -2.79 2.60
N LYS A 30 7.90 -4.07 2.44
CA LYS A 30 8.30 -4.94 3.56
C LYS A 30 9.60 -4.48 4.20
N ARG A 31 10.46 -3.84 3.44
CA ARG A 31 11.78 -3.42 3.91
C ARG A 31 11.79 -2.02 4.51
N GLN A 32 10.68 -1.31 4.40
CA GLN A 32 10.63 0.08 4.84
C GLN A 32 10.21 0.18 6.29
N LYS A 33 11.06 0.75 7.11
CA LYS A 33 10.79 0.93 8.53
C LYS A 33 9.54 1.76 8.78
N HIS A 34 9.29 2.70 7.91
CA HIS A 34 8.22 3.66 8.12
C HIS A 34 6.86 3.14 7.67
N VAL A 35 6.84 2.00 7.03
CA VAL A 35 5.58 1.39 6.61
C VAL A 35 5.04 0.55 7.75
N LYS A 36 3.85 0.89 8.19
CA LYS A 36 3.17 0.16 9.24
C LYS A 36 2.56 -1.12 8.70
N SER A 37 1.87 -1.01 7.58
CA SER A 37 1.23 -2.14 6.94
C SER A 37 0.91 -1.81 5.50
N PHE A 38 0.62 -2.82 4.72
CA PHE A 38 0.15 -2.62 3.35
C PHE A 38 -0.76 -3.78 2.97
N ARG A 39 -1.61 -3.54 1.99
CA ARG A 39 -2.54 -4.55 1.50
C ARG A 39 -2.93 -4.21 0.07
N LEU A 40 -3.45 -5.18 -0.63
CA LEU A 40 -4.07 -4.92 -1.93
C LEU A 40 -5.35 -4.13 -1.71
N GLY A 41 -5.70 -3.32 -2.69
CA GLY A 41 -6.91 -2.56 -2.64
C GLY A 41 -8.13 -3.47 -2.67
N THR A 42 -9.25 -2.96 -2.19
CA THR A 42 -10.51 -3.67 -2.26
C THR A 42 -11.34 -3.13 -3.42
N PHE A 43 -12.49 -3.72 -3.63
CA PHE A 43 -13.42 -3.24 -4.63
C PHE A 43 -13.72 -1.77 -4.35
N GLY A 44 -13.53 -0.94 -5.33
CA GLY A 44 -13.71 0.50 -5.18
C GLY A 44 -12.43 1.24 -4.86
N GLU A 45 -11.35 0.54 -4.49
CA GLU A 45 -10.05 1.15 -4.22
C GLU A 45 -9.06 0.89 -5.34
N GLY A 46 -9.43 0.18 -6.36
CA GLY A 46 -8.54 -0.17 -7.46
C GLY A 46 -8.24 -1.65 -7.54
N ASP A 47 -8.79 -2.44 -6.64
CA ASP A 47 -8.68 -3.90 -6.70
C ASP A 47 -7.23 -4.37 -6.67
N TYR A 48 -6.92 -5.40 -7.44
CA TYR A 48 -5.58 -5.98 -7.49
C TYR A 48 -4.57 -5.08 -8.16
N GLY A 49 -5.01 -4.02 -8.80
CA GLY A 49 -4.11 -3.10 -9.48
C GLY A 49 -3.53 -2.04 -8.58
N VAL A 50 -3.87 -2.06 -7.30
CA VAL A 50 -3.49 -1.02 -6.35
C VAL A 50 -3.07 -1.64 -5.03
N THR A 51 -2.06 -1.06 -4.40
CA THR A 51 -1.66 -1.41 -3.04
C THR A 51 -1.88 -0.19 -2.16
N ILE A 52 -2.52 -0.40 -1.03
CA ILE A 52 -2.72 0.64 -0.03
C ILE A 52 -1.67 0.43 1.07
N ALA A 53 -0.83 1.43 1.26
CA ALA A 53 0.21 1.37 2.29
C ALA A 53 -0.09 2.39 3.37
N GLU A 54 0.03 1.98 4.62
CA GLU A 54 -0.09 2.88 5.76
C GLU A 54 1.28 3.11 6.35
N PHE A 55 1.58 4.35 6.64
CA PHE A 55 2.85 4.73 7.22
C PHE A 55 2.71 5.00 8.70
N LYS A 56 3.78 4.78 9.42
CA LYS A 56 3.87 5.13 10.84
C LYS A 56 3.93 6.63 10.99
N ASP A 57 3.40 7.10 12.08
CA ASP A 57 3.48 8.53 12.43
C ASP A 57 4.86 8.90 12.93
#